data_9d014a7244bcb1be13be921725b72676
#
_entry.id   9d014a7244bcb1be13be921725b72676
#
_cell.length_a   1.000
_cell.length_b   1.000
_cell.length_c   1.000
_cell.angle_alpha   90.00
_cell.angle_beta   90.00
_cell.angle_gamma   90.00
#
_symmetry.space_group_name_H-M   'P 1'
#
loop_
_entity.id
_entity.type
_entity.pdbx_description
1 polymer ?
#
loop_
_entity_poly.entity_id
_entity_poly.type
_entity_poly.pdbx_seq_one_letter_code
_entity_poly.pdbx_strand_id
1 'polypeptide(L)'
;GARKPSERPDSLAERVYQQLKDDIFDFRLLPGDRFSEGDVAERMQASRTPVRQALYRLEREGYLEVFFRSGWQVRPFDFNYFEELYDVRIVLELAAVNRLCGMAEQGLEGLGAIWQVDESARLDDAQLVSALDEAFHCGLVQATGNAEMARMHYEITEKIRIIRRLDFTQQARIAATYEEHGSILDAILRRQSDQAQQLLKTHIEVSKQEVRKITLHRLAVARG
;
A
#
# COMPACT_ATOMS: atom_id res chain seq x y z
N GLY A 1 -30.13 -6.08 35.05
CA GLY A 1 -29.52 -5.57 33.83
C GLY A 1 -28.01 -5.84 33.86
N ALA A 2 -27.55 -6.79 33.04
CA ALA A 2 -26.14 -7.08 32.93
C ALA A 2 -25.44 -5.89 32.22
N ARG A 3 -24.48 -5.27 32.89
CA ARG A 3 -23.58 -4.30 32.30
C ARG A 3 -22.77 -5.02 31.21
N LYS A 4 -22.84 -4.56 29.95
CA LYS A 4 -21.87 -4.96 28.90
C LYS A 4 -20.44 -4.75 29.43
N PRO A 5 -19.53 -5.69 29.23
CA PRO A 5 -18.13 -5.48 29.59
C PRO A 5 -17.63 -4.22 28.88
N SER A 6 -17.04 -3.29 29.62
CA SER A 6 -16.36 -2.15 29.01
C SER A 6 -15.19 -2.68 28.20
N GLU A 7 -15.17 -2.42 26.89
CA GLU A 7 -14.02 -2.70 26.05
C GLU A 7 -12.76 -2.10 26.69
N ARG A 8 -11.66 -2.85 26.68
CA ARG A 8 -10.40 -2.35 27.21
C ARG A 8 -9.97 -1.11 26.43
N PRO A 9 -9.37 -0.09 27.04
CA PRO A 9 -8.93 1.14 26.38
C PRO A 9 -8.06 0.88 25.14
N ASP A 10 -7.21 -0.16 25.18
CA ASP A 10 -6.34 -0.54 24.06
C ASP A 10 -7.13 -1.06 22.85
N SER A 11 -8.24 -1.78 23.07
CA SER A 11 -9.10 -2.26 21.99
C SER A 11 -9.91 -1.13 21.36
N LEU A 12 -10.26 -0.11 22.14
CA LEU A 12 -10.99 1.06 21.66
C LEU A 12 -10.08 1.97 20.82
N ALA A 13 -8.84 2.19 21.26
CA ALA A 13 -7.84 2.92 20.48
C ALA A 13 -7.55 2.23 19.14
N GLU A 14 -7.42 0.91 19.13
CA GLU A 14 -7.22 0.14 17.89
C GLU A 14 -8.44 0.24 16.95
N ARG A 15 -9.64 0.18 17.48
CA ARG A 15 -10.88 0.35 16.70
C ARG A 15 -10.96 1.74 16.06
N VAL A 16 -10.66 2.78 16.81
CA VAL A 16 -10.64 4.17 16.31
C VAL A 16 -9.58 4.34 15.23
N TYR A 17 -8.38 3.83 15.50
CA TYR A 17 -7.28 3.85 14.53
C TYR A 17 -7.67 3.18 13.22
N GLN A 18 -8.18 1.96 13.27
CA GLN A 18 -8.54 1.20 12.06
C GLN A 18 -9.67 1.88 11.28
N GLN A 19 -10.68 2.40 11.97
CA GLN A 19 -11.78 3.10 11.31
C GLN A 19 -11.31 4.38 10.60
N LEU A 20 -10.47 5.19 11.25
CA LEU A 20 -9.93 6.40 10.63
C LEU A 20 -9.01 6.06 9.45
N LYS A 21 -8.20 5.03 9.58
CA LYS A 21 -7.34 4.56 8.50
C LYS A 21 -8.15 4.11 7.28
N ASP A 22 -9.21 3.36 7.50
CA ASP A 22 -10.13 2.94 6.44
C ASP A 22 -10.83 4.13 5.80
N ASP A 23 -11.24 5.13 6.59
CA ASP A 23 -11.86 6.36 6.09
C ASP A 23 -10.91 7.16 5.18
N ILE A 24 -9.62 7.20 5.52
CA ILE A 24 -8.60 7.85 4.71
C ILE A 24 -8.35 7.05 3.42
N PHE A 25 -8.20 5.75 3.53
CA PHE A 25 -7.91 4.89 2.38
C PHE A 25 -9.07 4.76 1.40
N ASP A 26 -10.30 4.84 1.88
CA ASP A 26 -11.50 4.76 1.06
C ASP A 26 -12.02 6.14 0.61
N PHE A 27 -11.25 7.20 0.86
CA PHE A 27 -11.59 8.58 0.52
C PHE A 27 -12.92 9.08 1.13
N ARG A 28 -13.30 8.57 2.29
CA ARG A 28 -14.35 9.17 3.12
C ARG A 28 -13.83 10.37 3.89
N LEU A 29 -12.56 10.33 4.33
CA LEU A 29 -11.77 11.48 4.73
C LEU A 29 -10.80 11.79 3.59
N LEU A 30 -10.94 12.97 3.01
CA LEU A 30 -10.16 13.40 1.86
C LEU A 30 -8.86 14.08 2.27
N PRO A 31 -7.82 14.00 1.46
CA PRO A 31 -6.62 14.82 1.65
C PRO A 31 -6.99 16.30 1.82
N GLY A 32 -6.50 16.91 2.89
CA GLY A 32 -6.81 18.29 3.26
C GLY A 32 -8.03 18.47 4.16
N ASP A 33 -8.83 17.44 4.38
CA ASP A 33 -9.96 17.52 5.33
C ASP A 33 -9.47 17.77 6.74
N ARG A 34 -10.21 18.61 7.46
CA ARG A 34 -9.94 19.01 8.84
C ARG A 34 -11.04 18.52 9.77
N PHE A 35 -10.64 18.13 10.97
CA PHE A 35 -11.55 17.66 12.01
C PHE A 35 -10.93 17.86 13.39
N SER A 36 -11.75 17.78 14.44
CA SER A 36 -11.31 17.87 15.82
C SER A 36 -11.29 16.50 16.51
N GLU A 37 -10.55 16.39 17.61
CA GLU A 37 -10.61 15.21 18.48
C GLU A 37 -12.05 14.97 18.98
N GLY A 38 -12.78 16.05 19.31
CA GLY A 38 -14.16 15.99 19.74
C GLY A 38 -15.11 15.38 18.72
N ASP A 39 -14.94 15.75 17.43
CA ASP A 39 -15.74 15.19 16.33
C ASP A 39 -15.55 13.69 16.21
N VAL A 40 -14.32 13.22 16.31
CA VAL A 40 -13.99 11.80 16.26
C VAL A 40 -14.53 11.07 17.48
N ALA A 41 -14.35 11.63 18.67
CA ALA A 41 -14.84 11.06 19.93
C ALA A 41 -16.36 10.87 19.91
N GLU A 42 -17.09 11.87 19.44
CA GLU A 42 -18.56 11.82 19.31
C GLU A 42 -18.98 10.73 18.30
N ARG A 43 -18.41 10.75 17.10
CA ARG A 43 -18.74 9.78 16.05
C ARG A 43 -18.42 8.33 16.45
N MET A 44 -17.31 8.12 17.15
CA MET A 44 -16.86 6.79 17.57
C MET A 44 -17.43 6.35 18.92
N GLN A 45 -18.20 7.21 19.58
CA GLN A 45 -18.71 6.95 20.93
C GLN A 45 -17.58 6.53 21.90
N ALA A 46 -16.48 7.27 21.84
CA ALA A 46 -15.26 7.01 22.60
C ALA A 46 -14.87 8.23 23.43
N SER A 47 -14.10 8.00 24.50
CA SER A 47 -13.46 9.09 25.23
C SER A 47 -12.26 9.65 24.44
N ARG A 48 -11.77 10.83 24.83
CA ARG A 48 -10.68 11.50 24.11
C ARG A 48 -9.35 10.76 24.18
N THR A 49 -9.07 10.03 25.26
CA THR A 49 -7.78 9.34 25.42
C THR A 49 -7.51 8.31 24.33
N PRO A 50 -8.38 7.31 24.06
CA PRO A 50 -8.16 6.37 22.96
C PRO A 50 -8.18 7.05 21.59
N VAL A 51 -8.98 8.12 21.42
CA VAL A 51 -8.98 8.91 20.18
C VAL A 51 -7.62 9.57 19.94
N ARG A 52 -7.04 10.21 20.95
CA ARG A 52 -5.70 10.80 20.86
C ARG A 52 -4.64 9.78 20.51
N GLN A 53 -4.66 8.62 21.16
CA GLN A 53 -3.71 7.54 20.86
C GLN A 53 -3.76 7.13 19.38
N ALA A 54 -4.96 6.96 18.84
CA ALA A 54 -5.18 6.64 17.44
C ALA A 54 -4.68 7.75 16.51
N LEU A 55 -5.00 9.01 16.81
CA LEU A 55 -4.61 10.16 15.99
C LEU A 55 -3.09 10.37 15.97
N TYR A 56 -2.41 10.25 17.10
CA TYR A 56 -0.94 10.34 17.15
C TYR A 56 -0.26 9.18 16.42
N ARG A 57 -0.85 7.99 16.44
CA ARG A 57 -0.35 6.87 15.66
C ARG A 57 -0.44 7.15 14.15
N LEU A 58 -1.58 7.63 13.67
CA LEU A 58 -1.77 8.02 12.27
C LEU A 58 -0.86 9.18 11.85
N GLU A 59 -0.59 10.11 12.75
CA GLU A 59 0.41 11.18 12.51
C GLU A 59 1.81 10.61 12.32
N ARG A 60 2.26 9.72 13.22
CA ARG A 60 3.56 9.07 13.09
C ARG A 60 3.70 8.25 11.81
N GLU A 61 2.61 7.66 11.36
CA GLU A 61 2.56 6.91 10.10
C GLU A 61 2.45 7.80 8.87
N GLY A 62 2.27 9.11 9.04
CA GLY A 62 2.26 10.09 7.96
C GLY A 62 0.92 10.32 7.27
N TYR A 63 -0.19 9.84 7.84
CA TYR A 63 -1.53 10.04 7.27
C TYR A 63 -2.20 11.33 7.74
N LEU A 64 -1.90 11.77 8.95
CA LEU A 64 -2.45 12.97 9.56
C LEU A 64 -1.35 13.95 9.95
N GLU A 65 -1.71 15.19 10.07
CA GLU A 65 -0.89 16.25 10.67
C GLU A 65 -1.72 17.07 11.64
N VAL A 66 -1.07 17.62 12.66
CA VAL A 66 -1.70 18.56 13.58
C VAL A 66 -1.98 19.85 12.85
N PHE A 67 -3.21 20.31 12.93
CA PHE A 67 -3.65 21.59 12.40
C PHE A 67 -4.17 22.45 13.56
N PHE A 68 -3.51 23.53 13.82
CA PHE A 68 -3.81 24.58 14.80
C PHE A 68 -4.75 24.23 15.96
N ARG A 69 -4.30 24.35 17.21
CA ARG A 69 -5.08 24.17 18.46
C ARG A 69 -5.91 22.87 18.54
N SER A 70 -5.27 21.73 18.69
CA SER A 70 -5.90 20.40 18.80
C SER A 70 -6.78 19.97 17.61
N GLY A 71 -6.70 20.69 16.49
CA GLY A 71 -7.26 20.26 15.22
C GLY A 71 -6.32 19.32 14.48
N TRP A 72 -6.91 18.54 13.60
CA TRP A 72 -6.22 17.56 12.77
C TRP A 72 -6.56 17.77 11.31
N GLN A 73 -5.62 17.42 10.44
CA GLN A 73 -5.81 17.46 8.99
C GLN A 73 -5.30 16.17 8.37
N VAL A 74 -6.08 15.61 7.43
CA VAL A 74 -5.58 14.55 6.56
C VAL A 74 -4.50 15.17 5.66
N ARG A 75 -3.32 14.57 5.64
CA ARG A 75 -2.21 15.11 4.83
C ARG A 75 -2.62 15.28 3.38
N PRO A 76 -2.41 16.45 2.79
CA PRO A 76 -2.61 16.66 1.36
C PRO A 76 -1.74 15.71 0.53
N PHE A 77 -2.23 15.29 -0.65
CA PHE A 77 -1.41 14.52 -1.57
C PHE A 77 -0.31 15.40 -2.17
N ASP A 78 0.90 14.93 -2.06
CA ASP A 78 2.05 15.44 -2.78
C ASP A 78 2.45 14.43 -3.86
N PHE A 79 1.98 14.65 -5.09
CA PHE A 79 2.28 13.77 -6.22
C PHE A 79 3.76 13.73 -6.55
N ASN A 80 4.49 14.83 -6.37
CA ASN A 80 5.93 14.85 -6.60
C ASN A 80 6.65 13.94 -5.61
N TYR A 81 6.27 14.00 -4.34
CA TYR A 81 6.81 13.10 -3.32
C TYR A 81 6.51 11.62 -3.62
N PHE A 82 5.30 11.29 -4.05
CA PHE A 82 4.98 9.93 -4.45
C PHE A 82 5.78 9.49 -5.67
N GLU A 83 6.01 10.33 -6.64
CA GLU A 83 6.87 10.03 -7.79
C GLU A 83 8.31 9.76 -7.36
N GLU A 84 8.86 10.55 -6.45
CA GLU A 84 10.19 10.30 -5.85
C GLU A 84 10.26 8.94 -5.14
N LEU A 85 9.23 8.57 -4.39
CA LEU A 85 9.14 7.25 -3.73
C LEU A 85 9.10 6.12 -4.76
N TYR A 86 8.35 6.27 -5.84
CA TYR A 86 8.34 5.28 -6.94
C TYR A 86 9.69 5.16 -7.62
N ASP A 87 10.41 6.25 -7.81
CA ASP A 87 11.75 6.22 -8.40
C ASP A 87 12.72 5.42 -7.52
N VAL A 88 12.73 5.65 -6.21
CA VAL A 88 13.56 4.89 -5.27
C VAL A 88 13.14 3.42 -5.23
N ARG A 89 11.84 3.14 -5.23
CA ARG A 89 11.31 1.79 -5.33
C ARG A 89 11.82 1.05 -6.55
N ILE A 90 11.80 1.68 -7.72
CA ILE A 90 12.30 1.10 -8.96
C ILE A 90 13.78 0.75 -8.82
N VAL A 91 14.60 1.66 -8.31
CA VAL A 91 16.03 1.41 -8.08
C VAL A 91 16.27 0.18 -7.21
N LEU A 92 15.55 0.08 -6.08
CA LEU A 92 15.69 -1.06 -5.16
C LEU A 92 15.22 -2.37 -5.78
N GLU A 93 14.10 -2.37 -6.47
CA GLU A 93 13.55 -3.59 -7.08
C GLU A 93 14.38 -4.06 -8.28
N LEU A 94 14.89 -3.16 -9.10
CA LEU A 94 15.80 -3.52 -10.21
C LEU A 94 17.11 -4.11 -9.69
N ALA A 95 17.67 -3.54 -8.63
CA ALA A 95 18.86 -4.10 -7.97
C ALA A 95 18.58 -5.48 -7.39
N ALA A 96 17.41 -5.67 -6.77
CA ALA A 96 16.99 -6.97 -6.24
C ALA A 96 16.87 -8.02 -7.34
N VAL A 97 16.20 -7.72 -8.44
CA VAL A 97 16.02 -8.62 -9.58
C VAL A 97 17.36 -9.00 -10.22
N ASN A 98 18.25 -8.04 -10.42
CA ASN A 98 19.58 -8.31 -10.93
C ASN A 98 20.34 -9.29 -10.03
N ARG A 99 20.28 -9.10 -8.72
CA ARG A 99 20.89 -10.01 -7.75
C ARG A 99 20.28 -11.40 -7.77
N LEU A 100 18.94 -11.50 -7.81
CA LEU A 100 18.22 -12.78 -7.88
C LEU A 100 18.63 -13.61 -9.10
N CYS A 101 18.79 -12.99 -10.25
CA CYS A 101 19.23 -13.67 -11.47
C CYS A 101 20.61 -14.31 -11.34
N GLY A 102 21.47 -13.79 -10.47
CA GLY A 102 22.80 -14.34 -10.19
C GLY A 102 22.87 -15.37 -9.05
N MET A 103 21.78 -15.53 -8.28
CA MET A 103 21.76 -16.44 -7.12
C MET A 103 21.58 -17.90 -7.54
N ALA A 104 22.25 -18.82 -6.86
CA ALA A 104 22.10 -20.25 -7.09
C ALA A 104 20.68 -20.73 -6.76
N GLU A 105 20.17 -20.33 -5.60
CA GLU A 105 18.81 -20.57 -5.14
C GLU A 105 18.08 -19.22 -5.01
N GLN A 106 16.98 -19.10 -5.72
CA GLN A 106 16.25 -17.82 -5.80
C GLN A 106 15.10 -17.70 -4.78
N GLY A 107 14.57 -18.85 -4.30
CA GLY A 107 13.54 -18.89 -3.27
C GLY A 107 12.20 -18.28 -3.67
N LEU A 108 11.84 -18.35 -4.96
CA LEU A 108 10.66 -17.69 -5.53
C LEU A 108 9.46 -18.63 -5.76
N GLU A 109 9.52 -19.88 -5.30
CA GLU A 109 8.49 -20.89 -5.54
C GLU A 109 7.12 -20.46 -4.99
N GLY A 110 7.10 -19.81 -3.82
CA GLY A 110 5.89 -19.28 -3.21
C GLY A 110 5.22 -18.21 -4.06
N LEU A 111 6.00 -17.34 -4.68
CA LEU A 111 5.49 -16.32 -5.59
C LEU A 111 4.98 -16.93 -6.90
N GLY A 112 5.67 -17.93 -7.43
CA GLY A 112 5.23 -18.67 -8.60
C GLY A 112 3.89 -19.36 -8.38
N ALA A 113 3.69 -19.95 -7.21
CA ALA A 113 2.43 -20.61 -6.84
C ALA A 113 1.22 -19.66 -6.80
N ILE A 114 1.45 -18.37 -6.56
CA ILE A 114 0.39 -17.33 -6.54
C ILE A 114 0.16 -16.76 -7.94
N TRP A 115 1.22 -16.42 -8.67
CA TRP A 115 1.13 -15.61 -9.88
C TRP A 115 1.18 -16.38 -11.18
N GLN A 116 1.77 -17.57 -11.18
CA GLN A 116 1.86 -18.44 -12.36
C GLN A 116 0.79 -19.53 -12.31
N VAL A 117 -0.45 -19.13 -12.28
CA VAL A 117 -1.62 -19.99 -12.22
C VAL A 117 -2.49 -19.83 -13.47
N ASP A 118 -3.29 -20.85 -13.77
CA ASP A 118 -4.28 -20.80 -14.86
C ASP A 118 -5.30 -19.68 -14.60
N GLU A 119 -5.83 -19.12 -15.67
CA GLU A 119 -6.78 -18.01 -15.60
C GLU A 119 -7.98 -18.33 -14.69
N SER A 120 -8.44 -19.59 -14.69
CA SER A 120 -9.54 -20.04 -13.84
C SER A 120 -9.23 -20.02 -12.33
N ALA A 121 -7.96 -20.00 -11.96
CA ALA A 121 -7.51 -19.96 -10.57
C ALA A 121 -7.14 -18.55 -10.09
N ARG A 122 -7.20 -17.54 -10.97
CA ARG A 122 -6.89 -16.16 -10.65
C ARG A 122 -7.97 -15.54 -9.78
N LEU A 123 -7.55 -14.71 -8.84
CA LEU A 123 -8.45 -13.95 -7.97
C LEU A 123 -8.89 -12.66 -8.66
N ASP A 124 -10.09 -12.20 -8.34
CA ASP A 124 -10.69 -10.97 -8.85
C ASP A 124 -11.04 -9.95 -7.73
N ASP A 125 -10.87 -10.34 -6.47
CA ASP A 125 -11.08 -9.45 -5.33
C ASP A 125 -9.97 -8.39 -5.25
N ALA A 126 -10.34 -7.13 -5.40
CA ALA A 126 -9.42 -6.01 -5.48
C ALA A 126 -8.53 -5.87 -4.23
N GLN A 127 -9.07 -6.06 -3.03
CA GLN A 127 -8.31 -5.94 -1.79
C GLN A 127 -7.30 -7.07 -1.65
N LEU A 128 -7.72 -8.29 -1.97
CA LEU A 128 -6.86 -9.46 -1.88
C LEU A 128 -5.74 -9.41 -2.91
N VAL A 129 -6.03 -9.06 -4.14
CA VAL A 129 -5.03 -8.90 -5.20
C VAL A 129 -4.05 -7.77 -4.88
N SER A 130 -4.52 -6.65 -4.32
CA SER A 130 -3.66 -5.57 -3.86
C SER A 130 -2.67 -6.01 -2.78
N ALA A 131 -3.11 -6.80 -1.80
CA ALA A 131 -2.25 -7.35 -0.76
C ALA A 131 -1.21 -8.33 -1.33
N LEU A 132 -1.62 -9.18 -2.28
CA LEU A 132 -0.72 -10.11 -2.96
C LEU A 132 0.29 -9.40 -3.86
N ASP A 133 -0.11 -8.33 -4.54
CA ASP A 133 0.80 -7.49 -5.32
C ASP A 133 1.88 -6.84 -4.45
N GLU A 134 1.49 -6.29 -3.31
CA GLU A 134 2.44 -5.76 -2.34
C GLU A 134 3.41 -6.84 -1.85
N ALA A 135 2.89 -8.02 -1.51
CA ALA A 135 3.70 -9.16 -1.08
C ALA A 135 4.65 -9.66 -2.18
N PHE A 136 4.26 -9.59 -3.46
CA PHE A 136 5.12 -9.93 -4.59
C PHE A 136 6.36 -9.04 -4.63
N HIS A 137 6.17 -7.74 -4.61
CA HIS A 137 7.28 -6.78 -4.69
C HIS A 137 8.19 -6.84 -3.44
N CYS A 138 7.60 -6.93 -2.25
CA CYS A 138 8.38 -7.14 -1.03
C CYS A 138 9.11 -8.47 -1.03
N GLY A 139 8.48 -9.52 -1.54
CA GLY A 139 9.05 -10.86 -1.64
C GLY A 139 10.28 -10.93 -2.56
N LEU A 140 10.27 -10.22 -3.68
CA LEU A 140 11.44 -10.11 -4.56
C LEU A 140 12.65 -9.52 -3.82
N VAL A 141 12.45 -8.45 -3.08
CA VAL A 141 13.53 -7.80 -2.35
C VAL A 141 14.00 -8.65 -1.16
N GLN A 142 13.08 -9.26 -0.42
CA GLN A 142 13.41 -10.17 0.68
C GLN A 142 14.20 -11.40 0.22
N ALA A 143 13.88 -11.95 -0.95
CA ALA A 143 14.54 -13.12 -1.51
C ALA A 143 16.04 -12.90 -1.80
N THR A 144 16.49 -11.65 -1.92
CA THR A 144 17.91 -11.32 -2.06
C THR A 144 18.73 -11.63 -0.81
N GLY A 145 18.10 -11.77 0.35
CA GLY A 145 18.76 -11.91 1.64
C GLY A 145 19.36 -10.63 2.20
N ASN A 146 19.21 -9.49 1.51
CA ASN A 146 19.64 -8.20 2.01
C ASN A 146 18.55 -7.57 2.89
N ALA A 147 18.65 -7.78 4.21
CA ALA A 147 17.65 -7.34 5.18
C ALA A 147 17.47 -5.81 5.21
N GLU A 148 18.53 -5.04 5.01
CA GLU A 148 18.45 -3.58 5.00
C GLU A 148 17.75 -3.06 3.74
N MET A 149 18.03 -3.63 2.58
CA MET A 149 17.30 -3.32 1.35
C MET A 149 15.81 -3.63 1.51
N ALA A 150 15.46 -4.77 2.10
CA ALA A 150 14.09 -5.15 2.38
C ALA A 150 13.40 -4.16 3.33
N ARG A 151 14.09 -3.70 4.37
CA ARG A 151 13.58 -2.70 5.31
C ARG A 151 13.27 -1.37 4.61
N MET A 152 14.22 -0.84 3.85
CA MET A 152 14.04 0.42 3.10
C MET A 152 12.90 0.32 2.08
N HIS A 153 12.83 -0.78 1.36
CA HIS A 153 11.75 -1.04 0.41
C HIS A 153 10.38 -1.10 1.10
N TYR A 154 10.30 -1.78 2.24
CA TYR A 154 9.05 -1.88 3.00
C TYR A 154 8.57 -0.52 3.51
N GLU A 155 9.46 0.35 3.99
CA GLU A 155 9.12 1.71 4.39
C GLU A 155 8.51 2.53 3.25
N ILE A 156 9.04 2.38 2.03
CA ILE A 156 8.48 3.02 0.84
C ILE A 156 7.11 2.40 0.53
N THR A 157 7.00 1.09 0.60
CA THR A 157 5.74 0.36 0.38
C THR A 157 4.63 0.86 1.29
N GLU A 158 4.90 1.07 2.57
CA GLU A 158 3.92 1.62 3.51
C GLU A 158 3.47 3.03 3.13
N LYS A 159 4.40 3.88 2.70
CA LYS A 159 4.10 5.26 2.32
C LYS A 159 3.25 5.39 1.07
N ILE A 160 3.41 4.50 0.09
CA ILE A 160 2.65 4.53 -1.17
C ILE A 160 1.40 3.65 -1.16
N ARG A 161 1.17 2.88 -0.09
CA ARG A 161 0.06 1.91 0.00
C ARG A 161 -1.30 2.55 -0.25
N ILE A 162 -1.52 3.76 0.25
CA ILE A 162 -2.78 4.48 0.11
C ILE A 162 -3.19 4.66 -1.37
N ILE A 163 -2.23 4.95 -2.26
CA ILE A 163 -2.51 5.15 -3.68
C ILE A 163 -2.44 3.85 -4.49
N ARG A 164 -1.57 2.90 -4.12
CA ARG A 164 -1.45 1.61 -4.85
C ARG A 164 -2.72 0.80 -4.87
N ARG A 165 -3.51 0.85 -3.81
CA ARG A 165 -4.81 0.15 -3.72
C ARG A 165 -5.75 0.53 -4.86
N LEU A 166 -5.65 1.74 -5.38
CA LEU A 166 -6.52 2.24 -6.43
C LEU A 166 -6.29 1.54 -7.77
N ASP A 167 -5.08 1.03 -8.03
CA ASP A 167 -4.76 0.33 -9.27
C ASP A 167 -5.69 -0.88 -9.49
N PHE A 168 -6.04 -1.60 -8.43
CA PHE A 168 -6.84 -2.82 -8.47
C PHE A 168 -8.36 -2.57 -8.46
N THR A 169 -8.81 -1.34 -8.48
CA THR A 169 -10.24 -1.03 -8.70
C THR A 169 -10.68 -1.28 -10.15
N GLN A 170 -9.73 -1.51 -11.06
CA GLN A 170 -9.94 -1.79 -12.47
C GLN A 170 -9.68 -3.29 -12.77
N GLN A 171 -10.67 -4.02 -13.23
CA GLN A 171 -10.54 -5.46 -13.55
C GLN A 171 -9.46 -5.74 -14.60
N ALA A 172 -9.35 -4.88 -15.62
CA ALA A 172 -8.31 -5.00 -16.63
C ALA A 172 -6.90 -4.92 -16.03
N ARG A 173 -6.72 -4.14 -14.96
CA ARG A 173 -5.43 -4.02 -14.25
C ARG A 173 -5.09 -5.27 -13.46
N ILE A 174 -6.07 -5.93 -12.87
CA ILE A 174 -5.90 -7.21 -12.17
C ILE A 174 -5.37 -8.28 -13.14
N ALA A 175 -6.04 -8.44 -14.28
CA ALA A 175 -5.61 -9.40 -15.30
C ALA A 175 -4.19 -9.10 -15.82
N ALA A 176 -3.90 -7.84 -16.14
CA ALA A 176 -2.58 -7.42 -16.58
C ALA A 176 -1.50 -7.69 -15.52
N THR A 177 -1.80 -7.50 -14.25
CA THR A 177 -0.86 -7.76 -13.15
C THR A 177 -0.47 -9.23 -13.08
N TYR A 178 -1.41 -10.16 -13.24
CA TYR A 178 -1.10 -11.59 -13.30
C TYR A 178 -0.13 -11.91 -14.44
N GLU A 179 -0.39 -11.40 -15.65
CA GLU A 179 0.49 -11.62 -16.81
C GLU A 179 1.87 -11.00 -16.60
N GLU A 180 1.92 -9.77 -16.11
CA GLU A 180 3.17 -9.04 -15.89
C GLU A 180 4.02 -9.72 -14.79
N HIS A 181 3.44 -10.08 -13.65
CA HIS A 181 4.15 -10.79 -12.57
C HIS A 181 4.65 -12.16 -13.02
N GLY A 182 3.84 -12.91 -13.75
CA GLY A 182 4.23 -14.20 -14.30
C GLY A 182 5.43 -14.08 -15.24
N SER A 183 5.42 -13.08 -16.12
CA SER A 183 6.52 -12.82 -17.05
C SER A 183 7.81 -12.38 -16.36
N ILE A 184 7.70 -11.56 -15.33
CA ILE A 184 8.84 -11.13 -14.50
C ILE A 184 9.49 -12.35 -13.82
N LEU A 185 8.68 -13.19 -13.16
CA LEU A 185 9.16 -14.41 -12.51
C LEU A 185 9.85 -15.35 -13.50
N ASP A 186 9.25 -15.56 -14.67
CA ASP A 186 9.82 -16.41 -15.70
C ASP A 186 11.19 -15.90 -16.15
N ALA A 187 11.33 -14.61 -16.39
CA ALA A 187 12.61 -14.00 -16.76
C ALA A 187 13.66 -14.14 -15.65
N ILE A 188 13.28 -13.99 -14.38
CA ILE A 188 14.19 -14.19 -13.24
C ILE A 188 14.63 -15.66 -13.16
N LEU A 189 13.71 -16.61 -13.29
CA LEU A 189 14.00 -18.05 -13.23
C LEU A 189 14.92 -18.47 -14.38
N ARG A 190 14.77 -17.87 -15.55
CA ARG A 190 15.66 -18.06 -16.70
C ARG A 190 16.96 -17.28 -16.61
N ARG A 191 17.17 -16.52 -15.55
CA ARG A 191 18.38 -15.71 -15.32
C ARG A 191 18.64 -14.63 -16.38
N GLN A 192 17.56 -14.16 -16.99
CA GLN A 192 17.58 -13.10 -18.00
C GLN A 192 17.45 -11.74 -17.33
N SER A 193 18.54 -11.27 -16.73
CA SER A 193 18.52 -10.08 -15.85
C SER A 193 18.04 -8.82 -16.57
N ASP A 194 18.53 -8.53 -17.76
CA ASP A 194 18.15 -7.32 -18.50
C ASP A 194 16.65 -7.34 -18.84
N GLN A 195 16.14 -8.49 -19.29
CA GLN A 195 14.72 -8.66 -19.59
C GLN A 195 13.86 -8.55 -18.33
N ALA A 196 14.25 -9.20 -17.25
CA ALA A 196 13.52 -9.14 -15.98
C ALA A 196 13.46 -7.72 -15.44
N GLN A 197 14.56 -6.98 -15.47
CA GLN A 197 14.61 -5.58 -15.06
C GLN A 197 13.72 -4.70 -15.94
N GLN A 198 13.74 -4.87 -17.26
CA GLN A 198 12.93 -4.09 -18.19
C GLN A 198 11.43 -4.35 -17.97
N LEU A 199 11.04 -5.62 -17.80
CA LEU A 199 9.65 -5.99 -17.52
C LEU A 199 9.16 -5.40 -16.19
N LEU A 200 9.97 -5.48 -15.14
CA LEU A 200 9.64 -4.95 -13.83
C LEU A 200 9.53 -3.42 -13.84
N LYS A 201 10.48 -2.73 -14.47
CA LYS A 201 10.45 -1.28 -14.60
C LYS A 201 9.21 -0.81 -15.32
N THR A 202 8.89 -1.40 -16.47
CA THR A 202 7.68 -1.08 -17.24
C THR A 202 6.42 -1.33 -16.43
N HIS A 203 6.33 -2.44 -15.72
CA HIS A 203 5.21 -2.78 -14.85
C HIS A 203 4.99 -1.69 -13.78
N ILE A 204 6.04 -1.27 -13.07
CA ILE A 204 5.94 -0.25 -12.02
C ILE A 204 5.58 1.12 -12.61
N GLU A 205 6.17 1.50 -13.74
CA GLU A 205 5.90 2.79 -14.40
C GLU A 205 4.47 2.89 -14.92
N VAL A 206 3.93 1.81 -15.50
CA VAL A 206 2.53 1.76 -15.95
C VAL A 206 1.60 1.86 -14.75
N SER A 207 1.85 1.11 -13.69
CA SER A 207 1.06 1.16 -12.46
C SER A 207 1.08 2.57 -11.85
N LYS A 208 2.24 3.21 -11.78
CA LYS A 208 2.38 4.59 -11.29
C LYS A 208 1.48 5.57 -12.06
N GLN A 209 1.47 5.47 -13.39
CA GLN A 209 0.66 6.36 -14.23
C GLN A 209 -0.84 6.11 -14.05
N GLU A 210 -1.27 4.85 -13.99
CA GLU A 210 -2.68 4.50 -13.79
C GLU A 210 -3.18 4.95 -12.42
N VAL A 211 -2.41 4.73 -11.37
CA VAL A 211 -2.74 5.17 -10.01
C VAL A 211 -2.88 6.69 -9.93
N ARG A 212 -2.00 7.44 -10.60
CA ARG A 212 -2.09 8.90 -10.68
C ARG A 212 -3.40 9.36 -11.33
N LYS A 213 -3.78 8.77 -12.46
CA LYS A 213 -5.04 9.09 -13.16
C LYS A 213 -6.26 8.81 -12.29
N ILE A 214 -6.30 7.64 -11.65
CA ILE A 214 -7.42 7.22 -10.79
C ILE A 214 -7.52 8.16 -9.58
N THR A 215 -6.41 8.50 -8.95
CA THR A 215 -6.37 9.40 -7.79
C THR A 215 -6.90 10.77 -8.14
N LEU A 216 -6.45 11.37 -9.25
CA LEU A 216 -6.91 12.66 -9.72
C LEU A 216 -8.41 12.64 -10.02
N HIS A 217 -8.90 11.59 -10.66
CA HIS A 217 -10.32 11.42 -10.96
C HIS A 217 -11.17 11.34 -9.68
N ARG A 218 -10.77 10.50 -8.70
CA ARG A 218 -11.48 10.37 -7.42
C ARG A 218 -11.51 11.66 -6.62
N LEU A 219 -10.41 12.40 -6.58
CA LEU A 219 -10.36 13.70 -5.92
C LEU A 219 -11.28 14.73 -6.60
N ALA A 220 -11.34 14.72 -7.91
CA ALA A 220 -12.24 15.61 -8.67
C ALA A 220 -13.71 15.29 -8.38
N VAL A 221 -14.10 14.01 -8.41
CA VAL A 221 -15.46 13.56 -8.11
C VAL A 221 -15.88 13.87 -6.67
N ALA A 222 -14.97 13.69 -5.71
CA ALA A 222 -15.27 13.94 -4.30
C ALA A 222 -15.42 15.44 -3.95
N ARG A 223 -14.87 16.33 -4.77
CA ARG A 223 -14.96 17.79 -4.60
C ARG A 223 -16.12 18.44 -5.38
N GLY A 224 -16.73 17.71 -6.30
CA GLY A 224 -17.90 18.15 -7.08
C GLY A 224 -19.21 17.90 -6.39
#